data_c415c305bcd0d4deb63dc33b4c3001f1
#
_entry.id   c415c305bcd0d4deb63dc33b4c3001f1
#
_cell.length_a   1.000
_cell.length_b   1.000
_cell.length_c   1.000
_cell.angle_alpha   90.00
_cell.angle_beta   90.00
_cell.angle_gamma   90.00
#
_symmetry.space_group_name_H-M   'P 1'
#
loop_
_entity.id
_entity.type
_entity.pdbx_description
1 polymer ?
#
loop_
_entity_poly.entity_id
_entity_poly.type
_entity_poly.pdbx_seq_one_letter_code
_entity_poly.pdbx_strand_id
1 'polypeptide(L)'
;MKKRFLAAGLAAAMVFSMAACGGSNDSTGNTATNNNAGSTTTESTANAADNGDAAASSGYAMDKSYPAETVKIGLEIYDVTDAQFLAVQDFYNTMSEAYNVEFMYSESIDSAESEMKFVENCAAAGCKAVIGMYSISEGEVVQKCVDLGMYYWGGADKAAIYDKFKDNDLYLGSYDNGQSDYEAGHAMAQTLIDQGCKKLVYVSGGDEFGVDMFINRRDGFYAAAEEAGDVEIVKKVAGWPGTDAFTAAQSEVCDMDFDGIGCSFTAAVWFQPLANVGKLDGSVKIATIGVVDDTYKDLADAGIVSCLVYDCEEVMFCSALPMILNAVAGHSEAVRNADGTAANFTVPRWIIKDGETYDKIYDKHVTNHEFYVTADDIANMLVDLNADATFDQLADFYGSKTVDACVQ
;
A
#
# COMPACT_ATOMS: atom_id res chain seq x y z
N MET A 1 -35.70 -14.92 -14.69
CA MET A 1 -34.77 -15.99 -14.33
C MET A 1 -33.54 -15.89 -15.23
N LYS A 2 -32.48 -15.26 -14.80
CA LYS A 2 -31.10 -15.27 -15.36
C LYS A 2 -30.37 -14.02 -14.86
N LYS A 3 -29.99 -13.99 -13.59
CA LYS A 3 -28.98 -13.09 -13.01
C LYS A 3 -28.50 -13.74 -11.72
N ARG A 4 -27.71 -14.78 -11.84
CA ARG A 4 -26.94 -15.39 -10.76
C ARG A 4 -25.80 -16.15 -11.43
N PHE A 5 -24.65 -15.50 -11.65
CA PHE A 5 -23.33 -16.11 -11.89
C PHE A 5 -22.39 -14.97 -12.29
N LEU A 6 -21.90 -14.20 -11.33
CA LEU A 6 -20.80 -13.25 -11.59
C LEU A 6 -20.02 -12.83 -10.32
N ALA A 7 -20.11 -13.62 -9.25
CA ALA A 7 -19.35 -13.31 -8.04
C ALA A 7 -18.21 -14.30 -7.73
N ALA A 8 -17.86 -15.18 -8.66
CA ALA A 8 -16.88 -16.26 -8.42
C ALA A 8 -15.54 -16.07 -9.15
N GLY A 9 -15.23 -14.88 -9.64
CA GLY A 9 -14.07 -14.62 -10.52
C GLY A 9 -12.90 -13.88 -9.92
N LEU A 10 -12.99 -13.31 -8.71
CA LEU A 10 -11.93 -12.44 -8.17
C LEU A 10 -10.87 -13.16 -7.31
N ALA A 11 -11.07 -14.41 -6.95
CA ALA A 11 -10.25 -15.10 -5.95
C ALA A 11 -9.13 -15.99 -6.49
N ALA A 12 -8.83 -16.01 -7.80
CA ALA A 12 -7.94 -17.03 -8.37
C ALA A 12 -6.65 -16.53 -9.04
N ALA A 13 -6.24 -15.28 -8.86
CA ALA A 13 -5.18 -14.72 -9.69
C ALA A 13 -3.91 -14.20 -8.97
N MET A 14 -3.71 -14.47 -7.68
CA MET A 14 -2.48 -14.08 -7.00
C MET A 14 -1.54 -15.25 -6.65
N VAL A 15 -1.63 -16.37 -7.31
CA VAL A 15 -0.71 -17.49 -7.08
C VAL A 15 0.12 -17.73 -8.31
N PHE A 16 1.19 -17.01 -8.51
CA PHE A 16 2.35 -17.46 -9.29
C PHE A 16 3.61 -16.73 -8.84
N SER A 17 4.26 -17.25 -7.81
CA SER A 17 5.69 -17.08 -7.68
C SER A 17 6.36 -18.41 -7.40
N MET A 18 7.18 -18.81 -8.38
CA MET A 18 8.35 -19.68 -8.30
C MET A 18 8.16 -21.16 -7.97
N ALA A 19 8.04 -21.93 -9.05
CA ALA A 19 8.57 -23.28 -9.09
C ALA A 19 9.49 -23.42 -10.30
N ALA A 20 10.78 -23.21 -10.14
CA ALA A 20 11.80 -23.77 -11.01
C ALA A 20 13.15 -23.84 -10.29
N CYS A 21 13.58 -25.02 -10.08
CA CYS A 21 14.84 -25.70 -10.12
C CYS A 21 15.20 -26.42 -8.85
N GLY A 22 14.90 -27.73 -8.91
CA GLY A 22 15.51 -28.73 -8.04
C GLY A 22 16.96 -28.98 -8.43
N GLY A 23 17.77 -29.28 -7.45
CA GLY A 23 19.12 -29.79 -7.56
C GLY A 23 19.55 -30.28 -6.20
N SER A 24 19.34 -31.60 -6.01
CA SER A 24 19.88 -32.35 -4.87
C SER A 24 21.39 -32.30 -4.79
N ASN A 25 21.96 -32.17 -3.61
CA ASN A 25 22.92 -33.14 -3.10
C ASN A 25 23.21 -33.03 -1.61
N ASP A 26 23.25 -34.19 -1.02
CA ASP A 26 23.64 -34.57 0.34
C ASP A 26 25.02 -34.02 0.79
N SER A 27 25.16 -33.73 2.02
CA SER A 27 25.78 -34.52 3.09
C SER A 27 26.48 -33.69 4.18
N THR A 28 26.09 -34.06 5.36
CA THR A 28 26.87 -34.24 6.61
C THR A 28 27.71 -33.09 7.17
N GLY A 29 27.30 -32.68 8.36
CA GLY A 29 28.14 -32.96 9.52
C GLY A 29 28.85 -31.81 10.21
N ASN A 30 28.35 -31.49 11.37
CA ASN A 30 29.07 -31.30 12.63
C ASN A 30 29.64 -29.94 13.07
N THR A 31 29.10 -29.63 14.23
CA THR A 31 29.74 -29.18 15.50
C THR A 31 30.10 -27.72 15.71
N ALA A 32 29.46 -27.28 16.77
CA ALA A 32 29.65 -26.08 17.57
C ALA A 32 31.10 -25.67 17.85
N THR A 33 31.30 -24.39 18.00
CA THR A 33 31.99 -23.88 19.22
C THR A 33 31.73 -22.37 19.41
N ASN A 34 31.29 -22.08 20.62
CA ASN A 34 31.29 -20.79 21.28
C ASN A 34 32.68 -20.14 21.26
N ASN A 35 32.72 -18.83 21.11
CA ASN A 35 33.55 -18.02 22.04
C ASN A 35 33.15 -16.56 22.04
N ASN A 36 33.02 -16.12 23.24
CA ASN A 36 32.74 -14.81 23.79
C ASN A 36 33.93 -13.86 23.70
N ALA A 37 33.68 -12.57 23.69
CA ALA A 37 34.33 -11.48 24.39
C ALA A 37 34.77 -10.29 23.51
N GLY A 38 34.34 -9.11 23.97
CA GLY A 38 35.16 -7.92 23.82
C GLY A 38 34.45 -6.63 23.49
N SER A 39 33.84 -6.03 24.50
CA SER A 39 33.46 -4.61 24.59
C SER A 39 34.60 -3.67 24.14
N THR A 40 34.28 -2.68 23.33
CA THR A 40 34.94 -1.35 23.41
C THR A 40 34.01 -0.28 22.88
N THR A 41 33.52 0.52 23.78
CA THR A 41 32.94 1.84 23.60
C THR A 41 33.90 2.77 22.87
N THR A 42 33.42 3.41 21.80
CA THR A 42 34.06 4.64 21.30
C THR A 42 32.95 5.66 21.04
N GLU A 43 32.91 6.66 21.91
CA GLU A 43 32.16 7.89 21.68
C GLU A 43 32.73 8.59 20.45
N SER A 44 31.84 8.91 19.50
CA SER A 44 32.15 9.87 18.45
C SER A 44 31.03 10.91 18.45
N THR A 45 31.40 12.06 19.00
CA THR A 45 30.64 13.30 18.85
C THR A 45 30.78 13.78 17.41
N ALA A 46 29.68 13.80 16.67
CA ALA A 46 29.58 14.57 15.43
C ALA A 46 28.38 15.51 15.51
N ASN A 47 28.67 16.77 15.27
CA ASN A 47 27.75 17.90 15.29
C ASN A 47 26.57 17.70 14.33
N ALA A 48 25.37 17.84 14.86
CA ALA A 48 24.16 18.08 14.11
C ALA A 48 24.19 19.51 13.55
N ALA A 49 23.98 19.64 12.26
CA ALA A 49 23.54 20.87 11.62
C ALA A 49 22.01 20.83 11.57
N ASP A 50 21.44 21.68 12.40
CA ASP A 50 20.03 21.99 12.51
C ASP A 50 19.54 22.69 11.24
N ASN A 51 18.44 22.14 10.63
CA ASN A 51 17.48 22.92 9.84
C ASN A 51 16.25 22.06 9.51
N GLY A 52 15.15 22.35 10.14
CA GLY A 52 13.82 21.85 9.82
C GLY A 52 12.98 21.80 11.09
N ASP A 53 11.81 22.39 11.07
CA ASP A 53 10.84 22.37 12.18
C ASP A 53 10.70 20.94 12.72
N ALA A 54 11.40 20.65 13.79
CA ALA A 54 11.22 19.42 14.53
C ALA A 54 9.85 19.51 15.20
N ALA A 55 8.90 18.69 14.76
CA ALA A 55 7.73 18.40 15.58
C ALA A 55 8.22 18.06 16.99
N ALA A 56 7.62 18.70 18.00
CA ALA A 56 8.03 18.45 19.37
C ALA A 56 7.83 16.97 19.68
N SER A 57 8.91 16.27 20.07
CA SER A 57 8.80 14.87 20.50
C SER A 57 7.79 14.76 21.63
N SER A 58 6.89 13.79 21.57
CA SER A 58 5.91 13.49 22.62
C SER A 58 6.56 13.14 23.97
N GLY A 59 7.84 12.78 23.94
CA GLY A 59 8.57 12.27 25.09
C GLY A 59 8.12 10.84 25.50
N TYR A 60 7.34 10.18 24.68
CA TYR A 60 6.92 8.78 24.91
C TYR A 60 8.12 7.84 24.81
N ALA A 61 8.24 6.94 25.80
CA ALA A 61 9.43 6.10 25.93
C ALA A 61 9.47 4.88 24.98
N MET A 62 8.42 4.65 24.15
CA MET A 62 8.30 3.49 23.24
C MET A 62 8.48 2.14 23.95
N ASP A 63 7.92 2.02 25.15
CA ASP A 63 8.13 0.90 26.08
C ASP A 63 6.86 0.07 26.33
N LYS A 64 5.86 0.20 25.47
CA LYS A 64 4.53 -0.42 25.59
C LYS A 64 3.74 0.03 26.82
N SER A 65 4.07 1.17 27.39
CA SER A 65 3.31 1.72 28.52
C SER A 65 1.97 2.33 28.10
N TYR A 66 1.78 2.59 26.80
CA TYR A 66 0.54 3.11 26.24
C TYR A 66 0.03 2.24 25.07
N PRO A 67 -1.28 2.01 24.99
CA PRO A 67 -2.34 2.24 26.02
C PRO A 67 -2.13 1.44 27.29
N ALA A 68 -2.75 1.87 28.41
CA ALA A 68 -2.61 1.18 29.70
C ALA A 68 -3.14 -0.26 29.69
N GLU A 69 -4.20 -0.50 28.90
CA GLU A 69 -4.73 -1.85 28.61
C GLU A 69 -4.41 -2.22 27.17
N THR A 70 -4.10 -3.49 26.91
CA THR A 70 -3.81 -3.97 25.56
C THR A 70 -4.99 -3.75 24.62
N VAL A 71 -4.77 -3.02 23.54
CA VAL A 71 -5.76 -2.82 22.47
C VAL A 71 -5.49 -3.84 21.36
N LYS A 72 -6.47 -4.72 21.10
CA LYS A 72 -6.41 -5.68 20.01
C LYS A 72 -7.10 -5.13 18.77
N ILE A 73 -6.46 -5.28 17.63
CA ILE A 73 -6.90 -4.73 16.33
C ILE A 73 -6.83 -5.84 15.28
N GLY A 74 -7.93 -6.07 14.56
CA GLY A 74 -7.94 -6.94 13.40
C GLY A 74 -7.41 -6.21 12.17
N LEU A 75 -6.66 -6.90 11.31
CA LEU A 75 -6.21 -6.38 10.03
C LEU A 75 -6.51 -7.39 8.93
N GLU A 76 -7.27 -6.96 7.93
CA GLU A 76 -7.66 -7.78 6.79
C GLU A 76 -6.51 -7.92 5.79
N ILE A 77 -6.19 -9.16 5.42
CA ILE A 77 -5.14 -9.50 4.46
C ILE A 77 -5.79 -10.27 3.31
N TYR A 78 -5.62 -9.79 2.08
CA TYR A 78 -6.16 -10.44 0.89
C TYR A 78 -5.25 -11.54 0.37
N ASP A 79 -3.95 -11.32 0.43
CA ASP A 79 -2.97 -12.32 0.05
C ASP A 79 -1.77 -12.26 1.01
N VAL A 80 -1.61 -13.28 1.83
CA VAL A 80 -0.51 -13.38 2.80
C VAL A 80 0.88 -13.49 2.15
N THR A 81 0.94 -13.61 0.82
CA THR A 81 2.20 -13.70 0.05
C THR A 81 2.49 -12.43 -0.75
N ASP A 82 1.55 -11.50 -0.81
CA ASP A 82 1.72 -10.24 -1.54
C ASP A 82 2.65 -9.29 -0.78
N ALA A 83 3.58 -8.67 -1.52
CA ALA A 83 4.61 -7.81 -0.95
C ALA A 83 4.04 -6.58 -0.23
N GLN A 84 2.92 -6.00 -0.71
CA GLN A 84 2.26 -4.87 -0.07
C GLN A 84 1.73 -5.25 1.31
N PHE A 85 1.02 -6.38 1.42
CA PHE A 85 0.49 -6.83 2.71
C PHE A 85 1.60 -7.23 3.69
N LEU A 86 2.70 -7.80 3.20
CA LEU A 86 3.88 -8.10 4.03
C LEU A 86 4.51 -6.81 4.58
N ALA A 87 4.62 -5.75 3.78
CA ALA A 87 5.14 -4.46 4.23
C ALA A 87 4.22 -3.80 5.27
N VAL A 88 2.90 -3.88 5.10
CA VAL A 88 1.93 -3.41 6.10
C VAL A 88 2.06 -4.17 7.42
N GLN A 89 2.22 -5.50 7.35
CA GLN A 89 2.43 -6.32 8.55
C GLN A 89 3.72 -5.94 9.28
N ASP A 90 4.81 -5.70 8.54
CA ASP A 90 6.11 -5.31 9.11
C ASP A 90 6.00 -3.97 9.84
N PHE A 91 5.36 -2.98 9.24
CA PHE A 91 5.06 -1.71 9.89
C PHE A 91 4.28 -1.89 11.20
N TYR A 92 3.17 -2.63 11.19
CA TYR A 92 2.35 -2.81 12.38
C TYR A 92 3.01 -3.69 13.44
N ASN A 93 3.85 -4.65 13.05
CA ASN A 93 4.66 -5.40 14.00
C ASN A 93 5.65 -4.48 14.73
N THR A 94 6.29 -3.55 14.01
CA THR A 94 7.15 -2.51 14.61
C THR A 94 6.35 -1.62 15.58
N MET A 95 5.14 -1.22 15.22
CA MET A 95 4.27 -0.47 16.14
C MET A 95 3.91 -1.27 17.39
N SER A 96 3.74 -2.59 17.28
CA SER A 96 3.50 -3.47 18.45
C SER A 96 4.72 -3.59 19.38
N GLU A 97 5.90 -3.23 18.92
CA GLU A 97 7.10 -3.16 19.78
C GLU A 97 7.12 -1.87 20.61
N ALA A 98 6.53 -0.80 20.09
CA ALA A 98 6.47 0.50 20.75
C ALA A 98 5.23 0.68 21.64
N TYR A 99 4.10 0.17 21.21
CA TYR A 99 2.78 0.37 21.84
C TYR A 99 2.22 -0.92 22.42
N ASN A 100 1.35 -0.80 23.42
CA ASN A 100 0.61 -1.94 24.00
C ASN A 100 -0.59 -2.29 23.11
N VAL A 101 -0.29 -2.72 21.88
CA VAL A 101 -1.27 -3.15 20.87
C VAL A 101 -0.94 -4.58 20.41
N GLU A 102 -1.97 -5.33 20.06
CA GLU A 102 -1.86 -6.67 19.46
C GLU A 102 -2.62 -6.67 18.15
N PHE A 103 -1.95 -7.03 17.04
CA PHE A 103 -2.61 -7.19 15.75
C PHE A 103 -2.99 -8.65 15.51
N MET A 104 -4.21 -8.84 15.04
CA MET A 104 -4.73 -10.11 14.57
C MET A 104 -4.89 -10.03 13.06
N TYR A 105 -4.00 -10.70 12.34
CA TYR A 105 -4.04 -10.75 10.88
C TYR A 105 -4.99 -11.86 10.42
N SER A 106 -5.73 -11.61 9.32
CA SER A 106 -6.51 -12.66 8.69
C SER A 106 -5.58 -13.63 7.93
N GLU A 107 -6.11 -14.82 7.61
CA GLU A 107 -5.60 -15.58 6.46
C GLU A 107 -5.97 -14.85 5.17
N SER A 108 -5.50 -15.31 4.01
CA SER A 108 -5.89 -14.71 2.73
C SER A 108 -7.42 -14.70 2.58
N ILE A 109 -7.98 -13.51 2.37
CA ILE A 109 -9.42 -13.31 2.18
C ILE A 109 -9.76 -13.52 0.70
N ASP A 110 -10.54 -14.54 0.41
CA ASP A 110 -10.91 -14.96 -0.95
C ASP A 110 -12.41 -14.83 -1.25
N SER A 111 -13.21 -14.46 -0.25
CA SER A 111 -14.66 -14.39 -0.37
C SER A 111 -15.27 -13.50 0.71
N ALA A 112 -16.46 -12.99 0.46
CA ALA A 112 -17.24 -12.26 1.48
C ALA A 112 -17.49 -13.11 2.74
N GLU A 113 -17.61 -14.43 2.60
CA GLU A 113 -17.79 -15.34 3.75
C GLU A 113 -16.53 -15.39 4.62
N SER A 114 -15.33 -15.51 4.02
CA SER A 114 -14.05 -15.52 4.76
C SER A 114 -13.81 -14.18 5.44
N GLU A 115 -14.13 -13.06 4.76
CA GLU A 115 -14.04 -11.71 5.31
C GLU A 115 -14.96 -11.53 6.54
N MET A 116 -16.24 -11.88 6.40
CA MET A 116 -17.21 -11.79 7.52
C MET A 116 -16.84 -12.69 8.69
N LYS A 117 -16.30 -13.88 8.43
CA LYS A 117 -15.82 -14.79 9.48
C LYS A 117 -14.60 -14.23 10.21
N PHE A 118 -13.71 -13.55 9.52
CA PHE A 118 -12.58 -12.87 10.16
C PHE A 118 -13.06 -11.80 11.15
N VAL A 119 -14.01 -10.94 10.75
CA VAL A 119 -14.62 -9.93 11.64
C VAL A 119 -15.26 -10.57 12.89
N GLU A 120 -15.97 -11.69 12.73
CA GLU A 120 -16.53 -12.44 13.86
C GLU A 120 -15.45 -12.98 14.79
N ASN A 121 -14.34 -13.49 14.23
CA ASN A 121 -13.20 -13.97 15.02
C ASN A 121 -12.51 -12.81 15.77
N CYS A 122 -12.39 -11.64 15.16
CA CYS A 122 -11.88 -10.43 15.82
C CYS A 122 -12.74 -10.05 17.05
N ALA A 123 -14.06 -10.02 16.89
CA ALA A 123 -14.97 -9.74 17.98
C ALA A 123 -14.84 -10.78 19.13
N ALA A 124 -14.79 -12.07 18.77
CA ALA A 124 -14.61 -13.16 19.74
C ALA A 124 -13.26 -13.09 20.48
N ALA A 125 -12.21 -12.61 19.81
CA ALA A 125 -10.87 -12.39 20.41
C ALA A 125 -10.79 -11.10 21.25
N GLY A 126 -11.85 -10.26 21.24
CA GLY A 126 -11.91 -9.01 21.98
C GLY A 126 -11.22 -7.84 21.28
N CYS A 127 -11.07 -7.90 19.95
CA CYS A 127 -10.60 -6.76 19.19
C CYS A 127 -11.51 -5.54 19.38
N LYS A 128 -10.89 -4.36 19.42
CA LYS A 128 -11.59 -3.09 19.55
C LYS A 128 -11.90 -2.47 18.20
N ALA A 129 -11.14 -2.84 17.17
CA ALA A 129 -11.26 -2.32 15.82
C ALA A 129 -10.88 -3.37 14.79
N VAL A 130 -11.29 -3.11 13.55
CA VAL A 130 -10.81 -3.78 12.34
C VAL A 130 -10.28 -2.71 11.37
N ILE A 131 -9.12 -2.97 10.79
CA ILE A 131 -8.55 -2.23 9.66
C ILE A 131 -8.88 -3.03 8.40
N GLY A 132 -9.70 -2.46 7.52
CA GLY A 132 -9.99 -2.98 6.20
C GLY A 132 -9.04 -2.37 5.18
N MET A 133 -8.46 -3.17 4.29
CA MET A 133 -7.61 -2.65 3.20
C MET A 133 -8.39 -2.56 1.89
N TYR A 134 -9.05 -3.64 1.50
CA TYR A 134 -9.91 -3.71 0.31
C TYR A 134 -11.07 -4.65 0.64
N SER A 135 -12.30 -4.16 0.67
CA SER A 135 -13.43 -4.99 1.05
C SER A 135 -14.06 -5.70 -0.15
N ILE A 136 -14.23 -7.03 -0.07
CA ILE A 136 -15.00 -7.81 -1.04
C ILE A 136 -16.49 -7.60 -0.83
N SER A 137 -16.92 -7.43 0.42
CA SER A 137 -18.32 -7.38 0.81
C SER A 137 -18.98 -5.99 0.72
N GLU A 138 -18.27 -5.03 0.12
CA GLU A 138 -18.83 -3.69 -0.24
C GLU A 138 -19.61 -3.00 0.90
N GLY A 139 -19.05 -2.98 2.10
CA GLY A 139 -19.63 -2.33 3.28
C GLY A 139 -20.44 -3.24 4.20
N GLU A 140 -20.61 -4.53 3.89
CA GLU A 140 -21.16 -5.50 4.85
C GLU A 140 -20.21 -5.71 6.04
N VAL A 141 -18.90 -5.66 5.78
CA VAL A 141 -17.86 -5.71 6.83
C VAL A 141 -17.98 -4.52 7.79
N VAL A 142 -18.17 -3.31 7.27
CA VAL A 142 -18.39 -2.11 8.09
C VAL A 142 -19.63 -2.28 8.96
N GLN A 143 -20.74 -2.71 8.35
CA GLN A 143 -21.98 -2.94 9.10
C GLN A 143 -21.78 -4.01 10.19
N LYS A 144 -21.05 -5.07 9.89
CA LYS A 144 -20.77 -6.14 10.85
C LYS A 144 -19.92 -5.65 12.02
N CYS A 145 -18.89 -4.83 11.77
CA CYS A 145 -18.11 -4.20 12.83
C CYS A 145 -18.98 -3.33 13.74
N VAL A 146 -19.85 -2.49 13.14
CA VAL A 146 -20.79 -1.65 13.87
C VAL A 146 -21.73 -2.49 14.73
N ASP A 147 -22.34 -3.56 14.17
CA ASP A 147 -23.26 -4.46 14.87
C ASP A 147 -22.59 -5.19 16.06
N LEU A 148 -21.28 -5.43 15.95
CA LEU A 148 -20.49 -6.08 17.00
C LEU A 148 -19.83 -5.07 17.98
N GLY A 149 -20.04 -3.77 17.78
CA GLY A 149 -19.52 -2.71 18.63
C GLY A 149 -18.01 -2.48 18.49
N MET A 150 -17.44 -2.80 17.34
CA MET A 150 -16.04 -2.55 17.00
C MET A 150 -15.90 -1.33 16.10
N TYR A 151 -14.82 -0.57 16.29
CA TYR A 151 -14.45 0.46 15.34
C TYR A 151 -14.00 -0.14 14.01
N TYR A 152 -14.18 0.61 12.93
CA TYR A 152 -13.69 0.25 11.61
C TYR A 152 -12.95 1.43 10.97
N TRP A 153 -11.79 1.16 10.43
CA TRP A 153 -11.03 2.06 9.57
C TRP A 153 -10.82 1.40 8.21
N GLY A 154 -11.26 2.06 7.14
CA GLY A 154 -11.16 1.55 5.77
C GLY A 154 -9.93 2.03 5.03
N GLY A 155 -9.40 1.18 4.17
CA GLY A 155 -8.46 1.56 3.14
C GLY A 155 -9.16 1.65 1.80
N ALA A 156 -9.24 2.84 1.21
CA ALA A 156 -9.86 3.07 -0.10
C ALA A 156 -11.35 2.69 -0.19
N ASP A 157 -12.13 3.05 0.82
CA ASP A 157 -13.57 2.81 0.81
C ASP A 157 -14.25 3.59 -0.32
N LYS A 158 -15.18 2.93 -1.02
CA LYS A 158 -15.99 3.58 -2.04
C LYS A 158 -16.80 4.73 -1.45
N ALA A 159 -17.01 5.79 -2.22
CA ALA A 159 -17.79 6.95 -1.81
C ALA A 159 -19.19 6.56 -1.27
N ALA A 160 -19.82 5.52 -1.81
CA ALA A 160 -21.11 5.03 -1.35
C ALA A 160 -21.06 4.40 0.06
N ILE A 161 -19.93 3.78 0.43
CA ILE A 161 -19.72 3.24 1.78
C ILE A 161 -19.51 4.39 2.75
N TYR A 162 -18.63 5.33 2.41
CA TYR A 162 -18.41 6.53 3.20
C TYR A 162 -19.73 7.29 3.45
N ASP A 163 -20.50 7.57 2.40
CA ASP A 163 -21.79 8.28 2.53
C ASP A 163 -22.79 7.57 3.42
N LYS A 164 -22.76 6.24 3.43
CA LYS A 164 -23.67 5.43 4.26
C LYS A 164 -23.29 5.46 5.73
N PHE A 165 -21.99 5.52 6.06
CA PHE A 165 -21.50 5.29 7.43
C PHE A 165 -20.85 6.51 8.08
N LYS A 166 -20.60 7.62 7.36
CA LYS A 166 -19.87 8.79 7.86
C LYS A 166 -20.41 9.39 9.17
N ASP A 167 -21.70 9.22 9.44
CA ASP A 167 -22.36 9.71 10.67
C ASP A 167 -22.35 8.66 11.80
N ASN A 168 -21.77 7.47 11.60
CA ASN A 168 -21.70 6.42 12.61
C ASN A 168 -20.42 6.53 13.42
N ASP A 169 -20.53 6.57 14.76
CA ASP A 169 -19.37 6.77 15.66
C ASP A 169 -18.36 5.64 15.60
N LEU A 170 -18.72 4.43 15.19
CA LEU A 170 -17.82 3.29 15.07
C LEU A 170 -17.13 3.21 13.70
N TYR A 171 -17.59 3.97 12.71
CA TYR A 171 -16.90 4.12 11.43
C TYR A 171 -15.96 5.31 11.50
N LEU A 172 -14.67 5.06 11.55
CA LEU A 172 -13.65 6.12 11.71
C LEU A 172 -13.32 6.81 10.37
N GLY A 173 -13.70 6.19 9.25
CA GLY A 173 -13.45 6.72 7.92
C GLY A 173 -12.48 5.89 7.10
N SER A 174 -11.90 6.51 6.08
CA SER A 174 -10.94 5.89 5.18
C SER A 174 -9.86 6.87 4.71
N TYR A 175 -8.80 6.34 4.07
CA TYR A 175 -7.67 7.17 3.63
C TYR A 175 -7.72 7.57 2.15
N ASP A 176 -8.63 7.03 1.34
CA ASP A 176 -8.69 7.33 -0.09
C ASP A 176 -10.13 7.31 -0.62
N ASN A 177 -10.41 8.22 -1.53
CA ASN A 177 -11.71 8.38 -2.20
C ASN A 177 -11.66 8.09 -3.72
N GLY A 178 -10.57 7.47 -4.20
CA GLY A 178 -10.34 7.16 -5.61
C GLY A 178 -9.66 8.28 -6.42
N GLN A 179 -9.49 9.48 -5.87
CA GLN A 179 -8.77 10.55 -6.56
C GLN A 179 -7.29 10.21 -6.78
N SER A 180 -6.66 9.58 -5.80
CA SER A 180 -5.26 9.17 -5.89
C SER A 180 -5.02 8.10 -6.96
N ASP A 181 -5.99 7.23 -7.23
CA ASP A 181 -5.91 6.24 -8.31
C ASP A 181 -5.97 6.90 -9.70
N TYR A 182 -6.82 7.92 -9.87
CA TYR A 182 -6.84 8.71 -11.09
C TYR A 182 -5.50 9.42 -11.31
N GLU A 183 -4.97 10.07 -10.27
CA GLU A 183 -3.67 10.75 -10.31
C GLU A 183 -2.53 9.79 -10.59
N ALA A 184 -2.56 8.58 -10.04
CA ALA A 184 -1.60 7.53 -10.33
C ALA A 184 -1.59 7.15 -11.82
N GLY A 185 -2.77 6.91 -12.39
CA GLY A 185 -2.92 6.64 -13.82
C GLY A 185 -2.39 7.76 -14.69
N HIS A 186 -2.78 9.01 -14.39
CA HIS A 186 -2.33 10.19 -15.10
C HIS A 186 -0.80 10.36 -15.03
N ALA A 187 -0.21 10.22 -13.84
CA ALA A 187 1.24 10.35 -13.65
C ALA A 187 2.05 9.29 -14.41
N MET A 188 1.55 8.04 -14.48
CA MET A 188 2.16 6.98 -15.29
C MET A 188 2.24 7.37 -16.76
N ALA A 189 1.13 7.77 -17.37
CA ALA A 189 1.12 8.18 -18.77
C ALA A 189 1.95 9.45 -18.99
N GLN A 190 1.79 10.48 -18.15
CA GLN A 190 2.54 11.72 -18.26
C GLN A 190 4.05 11.49 -18.21
N THR A 191 4.51 10.60 -17.31
CA THR A 191 5.95 10.28 -17.23
C THR A 191 6.46 9.61 -18.50
N LEU A 192 5.71 8.66 -19.08
CA LEU A 192 6.05 8.05 -20.37
C LEU A 192 6.11 9.09 -21.50
N ILE A 193 5.14 10.00 -21.53
CA ILE A 193 5.05 11.08 -22.50
C ILE A 193 6.24 12.06 -22.38
N ASP A 194 6.58 12.47 -21.17
CA ASP A 194 7.71 13.35 -20.88
C ASP A 194 9.06 12.73 -21.32
N GLN A 195 9.14 11.40 -21.33
CA GLN A 195 10.30 10.66 -21.85
C GLN A 195 10.26 10.45 -23.37
N GLY A 196 9.27 10.99 -24.04
CA GLY A 196 9.16 11.00 -25.50
C GLY A 196 8.39 9.82 -26.09
N CYS A 197 7.75 8.98 -25.27
CA CYS A 197 6.91 7.89 -25.76
C CYS A 197 5.69 8.44 -26.51
N LYS A 198 5.34 7.79 -27.64
CA LYS A 198 4.23 8.20 -28.52
C LYS A 198 3.22 7.09 -28.76
N LYS A 199 3.62 5.85 -28.58
CA LYS A 199 2.78 4.66 -28.79
C LYS A 199 2.71 3.87 -27.48
N LEU A 200 1.62 4.04 -26.74
CA LEU A 200 1.47 3.46 -25.43
C LEU A 200 0.62 2.19 -25.43
N VAL A 201 1.03 1.21 -24.67
CA VAL A 201 0.21 0.07 -24.27
C VAL A 201 -0.28 0.32 -22.85
N TYR A 202 -1.58 0.11 -22.61
CA TYR A 202 -2.15 0.16 -21.27
C TYR A 202 -2.60 -1.23 -20.81
N VAL A 203 -2.16 -1.65 -19.63
CA VAL A 203 -2.56 -2.91 -18.99
C VAL A 203 -3.54 -2.60 -17.87
N SER A 204 -4.81 -2.96 -18.08
CA SER A 204 -5.93 -2.42 -17.31
C SER A 204 -6.22 -3.11 -15.99
N GLY A 205 -5.81 -4.37 -15.82
CA GLY A 205 -6.21 -5.13 -14.64
C GLY A 205 -7.70 -5.47 -14.64
N GLY A 206 -8.45 -4.94 -13.69
CA GLY A 206 -9.84 -5.32 -13.43
C GLY A 206 -10.90 -4.30 -13.83
N ASP A 207 -10.59 -3.30 -14.65
CA ASP A 207 -11.55 -2.24 -15.02
C ASP A 207 -12.79 -2.78 -15.77
N GLU A 208 -12.64 -3.82 -16.58
CA GLU A 208 -13.74 -4.49 -17.26
C GLU A 208 -14.71 -5.24 -16.33
N PHE A 209 -14.30 -5.48 -15.10
CA PHE A 209 -15.16 -6.07 -14.06
C PHE A 209 -15.83 -5.02 -13.17
N GLY A 210 -15.62 -3.73 -13.44
CA GLY A 210 -16.21 -2.63 -12.70
C GLY A 210 -15.50 -2.35 -11.37
N VAL A 211 -14.21 -2.66 -11.28
CA VAL A 211 -13.39 -2.34 -10.11
C VAL A 211 -12.96 -0.87 -10.19
N ASP A 212 -13.51 -0.02 -9.32
CA ASP A 212 -13.36 1.43 -9.34
C ASP A 212 -11.89 1.89 -9.36
N MET A 213 -11.02 1.27 -8.57
CA MET A 213 -9.59 1.53 -8.55
C MET A 213 -8.97 1.43 -9.96
N PHE A 214 -9.24 0.36 -10.71
CA PHE A 214 -8.71 0.17 -12.05
C PHE A 214 -9.38 1.08 -13.09
N ILE A 215 -10.66 1.41 -12.88
CA ILE A 215 -11.38 2.38 -13.71
C ILE A 215 -10.71 3.76 -13.57
N ASN A 216 -10.48 4.22 -12.34
CA ASN A 216 -9.85 5.50 -12.07
C ASN A 216 -8.42 5.58 -12.64
N ARG A 217 -7.61 4.55 -12.45
CA ARG A 217 -6.24 4.46 -13.03
C ARG A 217 -6.27 4.51 -14.56
N ARG A 218 -7.21 3.80 -15.19
CA ARG A 218 -7.41 3.86 -16.64
C ARG A 218 -7.79 5.27 -17.09
N ASP A 219 -8.79 5.86 -16.46
CA ASP A 219 -9.32 7.16 -16.87
C ASP A 219 -8.24 8.24 -16.75
N GLY A 220 -7.41 8.22 -15.70
CA GLY A 220 -6.25 9.09 -15.55
C GLY A 220 -5.21 8.87 -16.67
N PHE A 221 -4.86 7.62 -16.97
CA PHE A 221 -3.89 7.29 -18.01
C PHE A 221 -4.33 7.76 -19.40
N TYR A 222 -5.61 7.56 -19.71
CA TYR A 222 -6.19 8.00 -20.98
C TYR A 222 -6.29 9.52 -21.07
N ALA A 223 -6.62 10.19 -19.96
CA ALA A 223 -6.69 11.65 -19.92
C ALA A 223 -5.34 12.29 -20.24
N ALA A 224 -4.24 11.83 -19.66
CA ALA A 224 -2.91 12.35 -19.98
C ALA A 224 -2.52 12.11 -21.45
N ALA A 225 -2.86 10.97 -22.03
CA ALA A 225 -2.61 10.70 -23.44
C ALA A 225 -3.44 11.63 -24.36
N GLU A 226 -4.71 11.91 -24.01
CA GLU A 226 -5.57 12.85 -24.74
C GLU A 226 -5.06 14.29 -24.63
N GLU A 227 -4.64 14.72 -23.45
CA GLU A 227 -4.06 16.06 -23.21
C GLU A 227 -2.80 16.31 -24.02
N ALA A 228 -1.96 15.30 -24.22
CA ALA A 228 -0.75 15.40 -25.05
C ALA A 228 -1.06 15.58 -26.54
N GLY A 229 -2.18 15.06 -27.03
CA GLY A 229 -2.72 15.27 -28.37
C GLY A 229 -1.97 14.60 -29.52
N ASP A 230 -0.74 14.10 -29.32
CA ASP A 230 0.11 13.42 -30.28
C ASP A 230 0.60 12.05 -29.80
N VAL A 231 -0.09 11.48 -28.82
CA VAL A 231 0.17 10.17 -28.22
C VAL A 231 -1.00 9.24 -28.51
N GLU A 232 -0.68 8.00 -28.89
CA GLU A 232 -1.67 6.98 -29.22
C GLU A 232 -1.59 5.84 -28.21
N ILE A 233 -2.74 5.43 -27.64
CA ILE A 233 -2.86 4.17 -26.91
C ILE A 233 -3.13 3.07 -27.93
N VAL A 234 -2.06 2.39 -28.39
CA VAL A 234 -2.12 1.41 -29.48
C VAL A 234 -2.76 0.09 -29.05
N LYS A 235 -2.78 -0.21 -27.75
CA LYS A 235 -3.40 -1.42 -27.22
C LYS A 235 -3.82 -1.22 -25.78
N LYS A 236 -5.02 -1.72 -25.44
CA LYS A 236 -5.44 -2.03 -24.08
C LYS A 236 -5.36 -3.55 -23.87
N VAL A 237 -4.65 -3.98 -22.85
CA VAL A 237 -4.63 -5.37 -22.38
C VAL A 237 -5.57 -5.47 -21.18
N ALA A 238 -6.61 -6.28 -21.32
CA ALA A 238 -7.59 -6.52 -20.28
C ALA A 238 -7.34 -7.88 -19.57
N GLY A 239 -7.92 -8.04 -18.41
CA GLY A 239 -7.88 -9.30 -17.63
C GLY A 239 -6.66 -9.44 -16.75
N TRP A 240 -6.60 -10.60 -16.10
CA TRP A 240 -5.61 -10.91 -15.09
C TRP A 240 -4.50 -11.82 -15.63
N PRO A 241 -3.26 -11.67 -15.15
CA PRO A 241 -2.18 -12.60 -15.40
C PRO A 241 -2.58 -14.05 -15.10
N GLY A 242 -2.06 -14.99 -15.91
CA GLY A 242 -2.35 -16.42 -15.76
C GLY A 242 -3.61 -16.90 -16.49
N THR A 243 -4.42 -16.01 -17.05
CA THR A 243 -5.52 -16.39 -17.93
C THR A 243 -5.02 -16.57 -19.39
N ASP A 244 -5.67 -17.46 -20.16
CA ASP A 244 -5.35 -17.68 -21.57
C ASP A 244 -5.49 -16.38 -22.37
N ALA A 245 -6.52 -15.56 -22.07
CA ALA A 245 -6.77 -14.29 -22.74
C ALA A 245 -5.65 -13.28 -22.48
N PHE A 246 -5.18 -13.16 -21.25
CA PHE A 246 -4.06 -12.28 -20.90
C PHE A 246 -2.76 -12.73 -21.59
N THR A 247 -2.47 -14.03 -21.56
CA THR A 247 -1.27 -14.63 -22.19
C THR A 247 -1.28 -14.41 -23.72
N ALA A 248 -2.45 -14.56 -24.36
CA ALA A 248 -2.60 -14.27 -25.79
C ALA A 248 -2.38 -12.80 -26.10
N ALA A 249 -2.97 -11.88 -25.32
CA ALA A 249 -2.79 -10.45 -25.47
C ALA A 249 -1.32 -10.03 -25.22
N GLN A 250 -0.66 -10.62 -24.24
CA GLN A 250 0.76 -10.38 -23.93
C GLN A 250 1.65 -10.77 -25.12
N SER A 251 1.38 -11.92 -25.76
CA SER A 251 2.10 -12.37 -26.95
C SER A 251 1.88 -11.43 -28.13
N GLU A 252 0.63 -10.97 -28.35
CA GLU A 252 0.30 -9.99 -29.40
C GLU A 252 1.07 -8.68 -29.19
N VAL A 253 1.08 -8.13 -27.96
CA VAL A 253 1.80 -6.90 -27.59
C VAL A 253 3.30 -7.03 -27.84
N CYS A 254 3.90 -8.17 -27.53
CA CYS A 254 5.31 -8.41 -27.79
C CYS A 254 5.69 -8.28 -29.27
N ASP A 255 4.76 -8.57 -30.19
CA ASP A 255 4.95 -8.44 -31.65
C ASP A 255 4.63 -7.04 -32.19
N MET A 256 4.01 -6.15 -31.40
CA MET A 256 3.62 -4.81 -31.81
C MET A 256 4.77 -3.81 -31.76
N ASP A 257 4.60 -2.68 -32.46
CA ASP A 257 5.48 -1.51 -32.38
C ASP A 257 4.89 -0.52 -31.33
N PHE A 258 5.59 -0.35 -30.20
CA PHE A 258 5.26 0.60 -29.14
C PHE A 258 6.52 0.99 -28.37
N ASP A 259 6.49 2.10 -27.64
CA ASP A 259 7.63 2.69 -26.95
C ASP A 259 7.38 2.91 -25.45
N GLY A 260 6.13 2.75 -24.98
CA GLY A 260 5.77 2.83 -23.57
C GLY A 260 4.68 1.84 -23.17
N ILE A 261 4.79 1.27 -21.96
CA ILE A 261 3.76 0.42 -21.37
C ILE A 261 3.43 0.90 -19.96
N GLY A 262 2.15 1.17 -19.72
CA GLY A 262 1.61 1.51 -18.41
C GLY A 262 0.81 0.36 -17.82
N CYS A 263 1.18 -0.11 -16.62
CA CYS A 263 0.53 -1.20 -15.94
C CYS A 263 -0.20 -0.68 -14.69
N SER A 264 -1.51 -0.85 -14.63
CA SER A 264 -2.33 -0.46 -13.47
C SER A 264 -2.15 -1.34 -12.24
N PHE A 265 -1.29 -2.33 -12.33
CA PHE A 265 -0.78 -3.21 -11.27
C PHE A 265 0.67 -3.57 -11.60
N THR A 266 1.29 -4.51 -10.88
CA THR A 266 2.70 -4.87 -11.06
C THR A 266 3.06 -5.19 -12.51
N ALA A 267 4.09 -4.49 -13.04
CA ALA A 267 4.63 -4.76 -14.38
C ALA A 267 5.57 -5.98 -14.42
N ALA A 268 5.89 -6.60 -13.30
CA ALA A 268 6.83 -7.73 -13.24
C ALA A 268 6.44 -8.87 -14.19
N VAL A 269 5.14 -9.07 -14.41
CA VAL A 269 4.61 -10.07 -15.35
C VAL A 269 5.00 -9.82 -16.81
N TRP A 270 5.48 -8.63 -17.16
CA TRP A 270 5.91 -8.25 -18.50
C TRP A 270 7.42 -8.38 -18.71
N PHE A 271 8.24 -8.45 -17.66
CA PHE A 271 9.69 -8.41 -17.81
C PHE A 271 10.22 -9.55 -18.66
N GLN A 272 9.86 -10.79 -18.37
CA GLN A 272 10.32 -11.93 -19.14
C GLN A 272 9.81 -11.93 -20.59
N PRO A 273 8.51 -11.67 -20.88
CA PRO A 273 8.00 -11.53 -22.24
C PRO A 273 8.73 -10.44 -23.05
N LEU A 274 8.94 -9.24 -22.49
CA LEU A 274 9.65 -8.16 -23.16
C LEU A 274 11.14 -8.48 -23.39
N ALA A 275 11.79 -9.13 -22.41
CA ALA A 275 13.17 -9.59 -22.56
C ALA A 275 13.33 -10.60 -23.70
N ASN A 276 12.39 -11.55 -23.83
CA ASN A 276 12.40 -12.59 -24.85
C ASN A 276 12.36 -12.02 -26.30
N VAL A 277 11.78 -10.83 -26.48
CA VAL A 277 11.68 -10.15 -27.79
C VAL A 277 12.65 -8.97 -27.89
N GLY A 278 13.56 -8.80 -26.91
CA GLY A 278 14.58 -7.75 -26.91
C GLY A 278 14.08 -6.33 -26.66
N LYS A 279 12.92 -6.20 -26.02
CA LYS A 279 12.29 -4.90 -25.70
C LYS A 279 12.54 -4.43 -24.24
N LEU A 280 13.26 -5.21 -23.43
CA LEU A 280 13.65 -4.84 -22.07
C LEU A 280 15.08 -4.22 -22.07
N ASP A 281 15.46 -3.57 -23.16
CA ASP A 281 16.77 -2.93 -23.38
C ASP A 281 16.72 -1.39 -23.23
N GLY A 282 15.56 -0.87 -22.81
CA GLY A 282 15.30 0.56 -22.70
C GLY A 282 14.62 1.19 -23.90
N SER A 283 14.40 0.41 -24.98
CA SER A 283 13.61 0.87 -26.16
C SER A 283 12.12 1.01 -25.83
N VAL A 284 11.62 0.27 -24.85
CA VAL A 284 10.30 0.42 -24.24
C VAL A 284 10.45 0.89 -22.80
N LYS A 285 9.77 1.98 -22.47
CA LYS A 285 9.69 2.50 -21.10
C LYS A 285 8.51 1.89 -20.37
N ILE A 286 8.68 1.63 -19.07
CA ILE A 286 7.68 0.98 -18.23
C ILE A 286 7.24 1.93 -17.12
N ALA A 287 5.92 2.14 -17.03
CA ALA A 287 5.28 2.77 -15.88
C ALA A 287 4.39 1.76 -15.18
N THR A 288 4.43 1.70 -13.85
CA THR A 288 3.75 0.65 -13.10
C THR A 288 3.32 1.13 -11.72
N ILE A 289 2.41 0.40 -11.10
CA ILE A 289 2.14 0.46 -9.67
C ILE A 289 2.84 -0.72 -9.02
N GLY A 290 3.42 -0.55 -7.86
CA GLY A 290 4.12 -1.61 -7.14
C GLY A 290 4.80 -1.14 -5.87
N VAL A 291 5.59 -2.03 -5.28
CA VAL A 291 6.40 -1.80 -4.09
C VAL A 291 7.85 -1.51 -4.46
N VAL A 292 8.59 -0.89 -3.55
CA VAL A 292 10.04 -0.71 -3.70
C VAL A 292 10.73 -1.93 -3.09
N ASP A 293 11.19 -2.85 -3.97
CA ASP A 293 11.88 -4.09 -3.62
C ASP A 293 12.90 -4.49 -4.70
N ASP A 294 13.47 -5.68 -4.61
CA ASP A 294 14.44 -6.19 -5.59
C ASP A 294 13.86 -6.35 -7.00
N THR A 295 12.53 -6.42 -7.14
CA THR A 295 11.85 -6.69 -8.43
C THR A 295 12.13 -5.62 -9.47
N TYR A 296 12.19 -4.36 -9.04
CA TYR A 296 12.31 -3.21 -9.95
C TYR A 296 13.69 -2.55 -9.92
N LYS A 297 14.53 -2.85 -8.92
CA LYS A 297 15.76 -2.11 -8.65
C LYS A 297 16.65 -1.91 -9.88
N ASP A 298 17.10 -2.99 -10.50
CA ASP A 298 18.01 -2.94 -11.65
C ASP A 298 17.37 -2.21 -12.86
N LEU A 299 16.07 -2.32 -13.03
CA LEU A 299 15.32 -1.70 -14.14
C LEU A 299 15.05 -0.20 -13.87
N ALA A 300 14.88 0.19 -12.63
CA ALA A 300 14.78 1.59 -12.22
C ALA A 300 16.12 2.30 -12.39
N ASP A 301 17.21 1.69 -11.95
CA ASP A 301 18.57 2.19 -12.14
C ASP A 301 18.96 2.36 -13.62
N ALA A 302 18.50 1.42 -14.47
CA ALA A 302 18.69 1.49 -15.91
C ALA A 302 17.72 2.49 -16.60
N GLY A 303 16.78 3.10 -15.88
CA GLY A 303 15.75 3.99 -16.42
C GLY A 303 14.79 3.28 -17.40
N ILE A 304 14.62 1.96 -17.28
CA ILE A 304 13.67 1.14 -18.03
C ILE A 304 12.30 1.23 -17.35
N VAL A 305 12.24 0.94 -16.04
CA VAL A 305 11.11 1.34 -15.19
C VAL A 305 11.30 2.82 -14.91
N SER A 306 10.54 3.63 -15.60
CA SER A 306 10.67 5.08 -15.63
C SER A 306 9.65 5.80 -14.77
N CYS A 307 8.67 5.05 -14.29
CA CYS A 307 7.67 5.50 -13.31
C CYS A 307 7.23 4.31 -12.46
N LEU A 308 7.50 4.36 -11.18
CA LEU A 308 6.88 3.49 -10.19
C LEU A 308 5.95 4.34 -9.32
N VAL A 309 4.66 4.07 -9.39
CA VAL A 309 3.71 4.58 -8.40
C VAL A 309 3.79 3.65 -7.22
N TYR A 310 4.39 4.14 -6.16
CA TYR A 310 4.62 3.40 -4.93
C TYR A 310 3.54 3.76 -3.89
N ASP A 311 2.82 2.76 -3.46
CA ASP A 311 1.93 2.85 -2.33
C ASP A 311 2.78 2.68 -1.07
N CYS A 312 3.34 3.80 -0.57
CA CYS A 312 4.14 3.77 0.66
C CYS A 312 3.24 3.32 1.82
N GLU A 313 3.33 2.05 2.19
CA GLU A 313 2.36 1.34 3.02
C GLU A 313 2.20 1.98 4.39
N GLU A 314 3.31 2.39 5.03
CA GLU A 314 3.25 3.07 6.32
C GLU A 314 2.62 4.46 6.22
N VAL A 315 2.77 5.15 5.09
CA VAL A 315 2.10 6.44 4.86
C VAL A 315 0.62 6.23 4.60
N MET A 316 0.24 5.22 3.83
CA MET A 316 -1.15 4.95 3.51
C MET A 316 -1.94 4.40 4.71
N PHE A 317 -1.36 3.48 5.46
CA PHE A 317 -2.09 2.77 6.51
C PHE A 317 -1.82 3.25 7.93
N CYS A 318 -0.78 4.07 8.15
CA CYS A 318 -0.41 4.52 9.48
C CYS A 318 -1.49 5.35 10.19
N SER A 319 -2.39 5.99 9.44
CA SER A 319 -3.53 6.75 10.01
C SER A 319 -4.50 5.89 10.81
N ALA A 320 -4.58 4.59 10.51
CA ALA A 320 -5.46 3.69 11.24
C ALA A 320 -5.13 3.64 12.74
N LEU A 321 -3.83 3.55 13.08
CA LEU A 321 -3.43 3.35 14.48
C LEU A 321 -3.79 4.53 15.39
N PRO A 322 -3.42 5.80 15.11
CA PRO A 322 -3.80 6.90 15.96
C PRO A 322 -5.32 7.17 15.94
N MET A 323 -6.01 6.94 14.82
CA MET A 323 -7.47 7.02 14.76
C MET A 323 -8.12 6.02 15.73
N ILE A 324 -7.70 4.76 15.70
CA ILE A 324 -8.25 3.71 16.55
C ILE A 324 -7.90 3.97 18.02
N LEU A 325 -6.65 4.32 18.34
CA LEU A 325 -6.23 4.53 19.72
C LEU A 325 -6.91 5.73 20.36
N ASN A 326 -7.03 6.86 19.65
CA ASN A 326 -7.79 8.02 20.13
C ASN A 326 -9.28 7.69 20.31
N ALA A 327 -9.89 6.96 19.38
CA ALA A 327 -11.29 6.53 19.49
C ALA A 327 -11.52 5.62 20.71
N VAL A 328 -10.65 4.62 20.92
CA VAL A 328 -10.72 3.69 22.07
C VAL A 328 -10.50 4.42 23.40
N ALA A 329 -9.65 5.45 23.43
CA ALA A 329 -9.42 6.31 24.58
C ALA A 329 -10.59 7.29 24.84
N GLY A 330 -11.52 7.45 23.90
CA GLY A 330 -12.69 8.31 24.03
C GLY A 330 -12.52 9.74 23.50
N HIS A 331 -11.44 10.01 22.76
CA HIS A 331 -11.15 11.29 22.14
C HIS A 331 -11.82 11.41 20.76
N SER A 332 -13.15 11.48 20.76
CA SER A 332 -13.93 11.50 19.50
C SER A 332 -13.65 12.76 18.65
N GLU A 333 -13.29 13.87 19.28
CA GLU A 333 -12.95 15.13 18.59
C GLU A 333 -11.64 15.03 17.80
N ALA A 334 -10.74 14.11 18.17
CA ALA A 334 -9.47 13.89 17.48
C ALA A 334 -9.56 12.89 16.31
N VAL A 335 -10.75 12.32 16.07
CA VAL A 335 -10.97 11.31 15.04
C VAL A 335 -12.10 11.64 14.07
N ARG A 336 -12.63 12.88 14.13
CA ARG A 336 -13.76 13.31 13.30
C ARG A 336 -13.55 14.72 12.76
N ASN A 337 -14.15 14.95 11.59
CA ASN A 337 -14.26 16.29 11.03
C ASN A 337 -15.04 17.23 11.97
N ALA A 338 -14.85 18.53 11.82
CA ALA A 338 -15.53 19.54 12.64
C ALA A 338 -17.07 19.48 12.57
N ASP A 339 -17.63 18.90 11.53
CA ASP A 339 -19.08 18.67 11.38
C ASP A 339 -19.54 17.34 12.00
N GLY A 340 -18.62 16.60 12.62
CA GLY A 340 -18.88 15.31 13.28
C GLY A 340 -18.86 14.09 12.35
N THR A 341 -18.58 14.27 11.06
CA THR A 341 -18.47 13.15 10.11
C THR A 341 -17.13 12.41 10.26
N ALA A 342 -17.10 11.16 9.81
CA ALA A 342 -15.90 10.34 9.77
C ALA A 342 -14.81 10.94 8.86
N ALA A 343 -13.57 10.55 9.09
CA ALA A 343 -12.43 10.98 8.26
C ALA A 343 -12.56 10.50 6.81
N ASN A 344 -12.05 11.32 5.88
CA ASN A 344 -11.86 10.95 4.50
C ASN A 344 -10.54 11.60 4.04
N PHE A 345 -9.42 10.97 4.38
CA PHE A 345 -8.10 11.51 4.10
C PHE A 345 -7.75 11.34 2.63
N THR A 346 -6.99 12.28 2.10
CA THR A 346 -6.27 12.08 0.84
C THR A 346 -4.81 11.87 1.18
N VAL A 347 -4.31 10.68 0.91
CA VAL A 347 -2.91 10.34 1.12
C VAL A 347 -2.17 10.44 -0.22
N PRO A 348 -1.04 11.17 -0.29
CA PRO A 348 -0.32 11.33 -1.54
C PRO A 348 0.29 10.01 -1.99
N ARG A 349 0.08 9.65 -3.27
CA ARG A 349 0.82 8.57 -3.93
C ARG A 349 2.25 9.01 -4.18
N TRP A 350 3.20 8.14 -3.98
CA TRP A 350 4.59 8.42 -4.29
C TRP A 350 4.90 8.06 -5.72
N ILE A 351 5.26 9.06 -6.52
CA ILE A 351 5.58 8.88 -7.93
C ILE A 351 7.09 8.92 -8.07
N ILE A 352 7.71 7.74 -8.18
CA ILE A 352 9.15 7.56 -8.32
C ILE A 352 9.48 7.55 -9.81
N LYS A 353 10.32 8.49 -10.26
CA LYS A 353 10.62 8.72 -11.68
C LYS A 353 12.08 8.48 -12.06
N ASP A 354 12.93 8.14 -11.09
CA ASP A 354 14.36 7.95 -11.29
C ASP A 354 14.94 6.94 -10.27
N GLY A 355 16.08 6.36 -10.64
CA GLY A 355 16.79 5.36 -9.84
C GLY A 355 17.34 5.94 -8.53
N GLU A 356 17.74 7.23 -8.48
CA GLU A 356 18.28 7.83 -7.24
C GLU A 356 17.20 7.89 -6.15
N THR A 357 15.99 8.32 -6.50
CA THR A 357 14.84 8.31 -5.58
C THR A 357 14.48 6.89 -5.16
N TYR A 358 14.49 5.96 -6.12
CA TYR A 358 14.24 4.53 -5.84
C TYR A 358 15.25 3.98 -4.83
N ASP A 359 16.54 4.22 -5.04
CA ASP A 359 17.62 3.74 -4.19
C ASP A 359 17.53 4.27 -2.76
N LYS A 360 17.21 5.54 -2.59
CA LYS A 360 17.03 6.12 -1.25
C LYS A 360 15.89 5.44 -0.48
N ILE A 361 14.77 5.14 -1.15
CA ILE A 361 13.65 4.43 -0.54
C ILE A 361 14.03 2.98 -0.26
N TYR A 362 14.67 2.32 -1.23
CA TYR A 362 15.14 0.95 -1.10
C TYR A 362 16.12 0.80 0.07
N ASP A 363 17.12 1.69 0.18
CA ASP A 363 18.08 1.67 1.28
C ASP A 363 17.40 1.87 2.64
N LYS A 364 16.40 2.75 2.70
CA LYS A 364 15.65 2.98 3.95
C LYS A 364 14.80 1.77 4.34
N HIS A 365 13.94 1.30 3.44
CA HIS A 365 12.98 0.25 3.77
C HIS A 365 13.59 -1.15 3.75
N VAL A 366 14.30 -1.50 2.66
CA VAL A 366 14.76 -2.88 2.42
C VAL A 366 16.09 -3.14 3.12
N THR A 367 17.03 -2.19 3.02
CA THR A 367 18.37 -2.37 3.59
C THR A 367 18.39 -2.13 5.09
N ASN A 368 17.79 -1.02 5.54
CA ASN A 368 17.87 -0.56 6.93
C ASN A 368 16.68 -0.94 7.79
N HIS A 369 15.56 -1.37 7.20
CA HIS A 369 14.27 -1.64 7.88
C HIS A 369 13.78 -0.43 8.70
N GLU A 370 13.85 0.75 8.09
CA GLU A 370 13.39 2.01 8.67
C GLU A 370 12.14 2.49 7.94
N PHE A 371 11.22 3.13 8.67
CA PHE A 371 9.97 3.68 8.14
C PHE A 371 10.00 5.21 8.07
N TYR A 372 9.20 5.79 7.17
CA TYR A 372 8.98 7.24 7.04
C TYR A 372 7.95 7.78 8.05
N VAL A 373 7.20 6.87 8.68
CA VAL A 373 6.33 7.16 9.82
C VAL A 373 6.86 6.38 11.01
N THR A 374 7.26 7.10 12.05
CA THR A 374 7.85 6.50 13.23
C THR A 374 6.84 6.33 14.35
N ALA A 375 7.19 5.54 15.37
CA ALA A 375 6.36 5.43 16.55
C ALA A 375 6.23 6.78 17.29
N ASP A 376 7.27 7.65 17.25
CA ASP A 376 7.17 9.00 17.83
C ASP A 376 6.20 9.90 17.04
N ASP A 377 6.16 9.78 15.71
CA ASP A 377 5.13 10.43 14.89
C ASP A 377 3.72 10.02 15.34
N ILE A 378 3.49 8.72 15.54
CA ILE A 378 2.22 8.21 16.04
C ILE A 378 1.91 8.78 17.44
N ALA A 379 2.89 8.80 18.36
CA ALA A 379 2.70 9.35 19.71
C ALA A 379 2.29 10.82 19.69
N ASN A 380 2.86 11.62 18.77
CA ASN A 380 2.50 13.03 18.60
C ASN A 380 1.05 13.24 18.12
N MET A 381 0.42 12.22 17.55
CA MET A 381 -0.99 12.24 17.10
C MET A 381 -1.97 11.65 18.13
N LEU A 382 -1.50 11.19 19.28
CA LEU A 382 -2.31 10.60 20.35
C LEU A 382 -2.57 11.64 21.46
N VAL A 383 -3.84 11.97 21.69
CA VAL A 383 -4.24 13.01 22.67
C VAL A 383 -3.74 12.71 24.08
N ASP A 384 -3.73 11.46 24.50
CA ASP A 384 -3.22 11.08 25.82
C ASP A 384 -1.71 11.28 25.99
N LEU A 385 -0.95 11.33 24.89
CA LEU A 385 0.50 11.52 24.90
C LEU A 385 0.89 12.95 24.49
N ASN A 386 0.06 13.61 23.71
CA ASN A 386 0.23 14.97 23.23
C ASN A 386 -1.11 15.73 23.32
N ALA A 387 -1.29 16.52 24.38
CA ALA A 387 -2.54 17.25 24.61
C ALA A 387 -2.89 18.27 23.51
N ASP A 388 -1.94 18.61 22.66
CA ASP A 388 -2.14 19.52 21.52
C ASP A 388 -2.55 18.78 20.24
N ALA A 389 -2.60 17.43 20.27
CA ALA A 389 -2.99 16.63 19.11
C ALA A 389 -4.45 16.90 18.72
N THR A 390 -4.67 17.19 17.45
CA THR A 390 -5.99 17.47 16.86
C THR A 390 -6.22 16.65 15.59
N PHE A 391 -7.47 16.52 15.18
CA PHE A 391 -7.83 15.90 13.91
C PHE A 391 -7.17 16.59 12.70
N ASP A 392 -7.15 17.93 12.68
CA ASP A 392 -6.55 18.71 11.59
C ASP A 392 -5.04 18.47 11.50
N GLN A 393 -4.33 18.40 12.63
CA GLN A 393 -2.89 18.10 12.65
C GLN A 393 -2.61 16.68 12.14
N LEU A 394 -3.47 15.71 12.46
CA LEU A 394 -3.37 14.34 11.97
C LEU A 394 -3.60 14.29 10.45
N ALA A 395 -4.60 14.99 9.95
CA ALA A 395 -4.89 15.09 8.52
C ALA A 395 -3.73 15.77 7.76
N ASP A 396 -3.20 16.88 8.29
CA ASP A 396 -2.07 17.61 7.72
C ASP A 396 -0.79 16.76 7.71
N PHE A 397 -0.54 16.00 8.77
CA PHE A 397 0.61 15.11 8.86
C PHE A 397 0.62 14.11 7.68
N TYR A 398 -0.49 13.41 7.45
CA TYR A 398 -0.57 12.44 6.34
C TYR A 398 -0.52 13.13 4.97
N GLY A 399 -1.21 14.24 4.79
CA GLY A 399 -1.18 15.02 3.55
C GLY A 399 0.22 15.55 3.20
N SER A 400 1.08 15.79 4.20
CA SER A 400 2.45 16.28 4.03
C SER A 400 3.47 15.20 3.65
N LYS A 401 3.16 13.93 3.82
CA LYS A 401 4.09 12.79 3.56
C LYS A 401 4.21 12.50 2.07
N THR A 402 4.67 13.49 1.30
CA THR A 402 4.98 13.33 -0.14
C THR A 402 6.38 12.75 -0.33
N VAL A 403 6.66 12.16 -1.49
CA VAL A 403 8.01 11.66 -1.82
C VAL A 403 9.05 12.77 -1.72
N ASP A 404 8.75 13.97 -2.22
CA ASP A 404 9.67 15.12 -2.20
C ASP A 404 9.98 15.61 -0.76
N ALA A 405 9.03 15.48 0.16
CA ALA A 405 9.23 15.86 1.56
C ALA A 405 9.98 14.79 2.36
N CYS A 406 9.80 13.52 2.03
CA CYS A 406 10.34 12.40 2.78
C CYS A 406 11.69 11.90 2.24
N VAL A 407 11.91 11.97 0.92
CA VAL A 407 13.10 11.42 0.24
C VAL A 407 14.02 12.56 -0.19
N GLN A 408 14.85 13.05 0.73
CA GLN A 408 15.83 14.13 0.47
C GLN A 408 17.23 13.60 0.19
#